data_84f198f077d2557a0b7b844e5e2fe38a
#
_entry.id   84f198f077d2557a0b7b844e5e2fe38a
#
_cell.length_a   1.000
_cell.length_b   1.000
_cell.length_c   1.000
_cell.angle_alpha   90.00
_cell.angle_beta   90.00
_cell.angle_gamma   90.00
#
_symmetry.space_group_name_H-M   'P 1'
#
loop_
_entity.id
_entity.type
_entity.pdbx_description
1 polymer ?
#
loop_
_entity_poly.entity_id
_entity_poly.type
_entity_poly.pdbx_seq_one_letter_code
_entity_poly.pdbx_strand_id
1 'polypeptide(L)'
;QLSEPPAAQPSAQPAALQSPASDSLPHSQLQELRGTVTHEVRSFQRWWKVWFTGYSAATVAQGVVSITSEDKTLRQDMALGAATTLLGAAGQIISPMVDYDSELRKSLAYLKTDSLQSLSRGQYEELLIALATREKEGRSWKTHATACAVNLGSGLITWLGFKRTFKDGLQNFALNTVVTELQIWTQPIRAVKAYERYSALGDDEQSTNPPGTYSEWNISVYPGGFTFSLTF
;
A
#
# COMPACT_ATOMS: atom_id res chain seq x y z
N GLN A 1 9.74 51.99 54.88
CA GLN A 1 9.02 51.96 53.55
C GLN A 1 9.45 50.72 52.83
N LEU A 2 8.61 49.69 52.87
CA LEU A 2 8.77 48.46 52.10
C LEU A 2 8.07 48.68 50.77
N SER A 3 8.83 48.67 49.66
CA SER A 3 8.31 48.76 48.29
C SER A 3 7.64 47.45 47.89
N GLU A 4 6.41 47.55 47.49
CA GLU A 4 5.59 46.46 46.94
C GLU A 4 6.14 46.01 45.57
N PRO A 5 6.27 44.69 45.29
CA PRO A 5 6.70 44.22 43.99
C PRO A 5 5.59 44.40 42.95
N PRO A 6 5.95 44.71 41.68
CA PRO A 6 4.95 44.92 40.61
C PRO A 6 4.19 43.64 40.30
N ALA A 7 2.88 43.81 40.11
CA ALA A 7 1.93 42.76 39.76
C ALA A 7 2.36 42.07 38.45
N ALA A 8 2.39 40.74 38.47
CA ALA A 8 2.66 39.89 37.33
C ALA A 8 1.57 40.10 36.26
N GLN A 9 1.98 40.46 35.05
CA GLN A 9 1.10 40.50 33.89
C GLN A 9 0.60 39.08 33.54
N PRO A 10 -0.68 38.90 33.20
CA PRO A 10 -1.17 37.61 32.76
C PRO A 10 -0.48 37.24 31.46
N SER A 11 0.20 36.10 31.47
CA SER A 11 0.82 35.46 30.29
C SER A 11 -0.24 35.30 29.20
N ALA A 12 0.06 35.85 28.05
CA ALA A 12 -0.74 35.66 26.82
C ALA A 12 -0.92 34.14 26.58
N GLN A 13 -2.15 33.69 26.64
CA GLN A 13 -2.50 32.35 26.16
C GLN A 13 -2.01 32.21 24.70
N PRO A 14 -1.31 31.11 24.36
CA PRO A 14 -0.99 30.84 22.97
C PRO A 14 -2.32 30.76 22.20
N ALA A 15 -2.40 31.54 21.13
CA ALA A 15 -3.52 31.49 20.22
C ALA A 15 -3.76 30.02 19.82
N ALA A 16 -4.88 29.48 20.29
CA ALA A 16 -5.35 28.19 19.82
C ALA A 16 -5.37 28.26 18.30
N LEU A 17 -4.59 27.40 17.66
CA LEU A 17 -4.68 27.15 16.23
C LEU A 17 -6.15 26.82 15.95
N GLN A 18 -6.88 27.83 15.51
CA GLN A 18 -8.22 27.65 14.98
C GLN A 18 -8.04 26.73 13.77
N SER A 19 -8.51 25.49 13.92
CA SER A 19 -8.73 24.63 12.76
C SER A 19 -9.50 25.42 11.73
N PRO A 20 -9.04 25.48 10.47
CA PRO A 20 -9.75 26.22 9.44
C PRO A 20 -11.17 25.71 9.37
N ALA A 21 -12.10 26.62 9.52
CA ALA A 21 -13.52 26.40 9.37
C ALA A 21 -13.80 25.91 7.95
N SER A 22 -13.96 24.61 7.79
CA SER A 22 -14.46 24.01 6.55
C SER A 22 -15.31 22.78 6.84
N ASP A 23 -16.30 22.94 7.72
CA ASP A 23 -17.35 21.95 7.94
C ASP A 23 -18.44 21.97 6.86
N SER A 24 -18.25 22.71 5.75
CA SER A 24 -19.29 22.97 4.76
C SER A 24 -19.03 22.40 3.37
N LEU A 25 -18.42 21.19 3.27
CA LEU A 25 -18.54 20.48 2.01
C LEU A 25 -20.01 20.09 1.79
N PRO A 26 -20.52 20.24 0.55
CA PRO A 26 -21.84 19.76 0.19
C PRO A 26 -22.03 18.31 0.61
N HIS A 27 -23.18 17.94 1.16
CA HIS A 27 -23.51 16.58 1.56
C HIS A 27 -23.22 15.54 0.47
N SER A 28 -23.33 15.92 -0.80
CA SER A 28 -23.02 15.08 -1.95
C SER A 28 -21.55 14.66 -2.01
N GLN A 29 -20.61 15.57 -1.74
CA GLN A 29 -19.18 15.29 -1.76
C GLN A 29 -18.76 14.36 -0.61
N LEU A 30 -19.35 14.54 0.57
CA LEU A 30 -19.10 13.65 1.69
C LEU A 30 -19.65 12.23 1.41
N GLN A 31 -20.79 12.11 0.76
CA GLN A 31 -21.33 10.80 0.35
C GLN A 31 -20.45 10.13 -0.71
N GLU A 32 -19.93 10.88 -1.66
CA GLU A 32 -19.00 10.39 -2.68
C GLU A 32 -17.70 9.88 -2.02
N LEU A 33 -17.10 10.67 -1.12
CA LEU A 33 -15.92 10.28 -0.37
C LEU A 33 -16.15 8.99 0.41
N ARG A 34 -17.26 8.89 1.15
CA ARG A 34 -17.65 7.68 1.89
C ARG A 34 -17.79 6.47 0.98
N GLY A 35 -18.49 6.64 -0.14
CA GLY A 35 -18.69 5.57 -1.13
C GLY A 35 -17.36 5.06 -1.68
N THR A 36 -16.50 5.97 -2.07
CA THR A 36 -15.17 5.67 -2.62
C THR A 36 -14.32 4.93 -1.61
N VAL A 37 -14.13 5.49 -0.41
CA VAL A 37 -13.30 4.87 0.64
C VAL A 37 -13.83 3.49 1.02
N THR A 38 -15.15 3.34 1.20
CA THR A 38 -15.76 2.05 1.53
C THR A 38 -15.51 1.01 0.44
N HIS A 39 -15.63 1.40 -0.82
CA HIS A 39 -15.36 0.51 -1.95
C HIS A 39 -13.89 0.09 -1.99
N GLU A 40 -12.96 1.03 -1.82
CA GLU A 40 -11.53 0.75 -1.88
C GLU A 40 -11.07 -0.13 -0.72
N VAL A 41 -11.52 0.14 0.51
CA VAL A 41 -11.26 -0.73 1.67
C VAL A 41 -11.71 -2.17 1.39
N ARG A 42 -12.93 -2.36 0.88
CA ARG A 42 -13.44 -3.71 0.55
C ARG A 42 -12.66 -4.39 -0.58
N SER A 43 -12.29 -3.62 -1.59
CA SER A 43 -11.49 -4.13 -2.73
C SER A 43 -10.13 -4.60 -2.27
N PHE A 44 -9.47 -3.79 -1.46
CA PHE A 44 -8.17 -4.11 -0.91
C PHE A 44 -8.22 -5.28 0.06
N GLN A 45 -9.23 -5.36 0.94
CA GLN A 45 -9.42 -6.51 1.84
C GLN A 45 -9.63 -7.82 1.07
N ARG A 46 -10.37 -7.79 -0.04
CA ARG A 46 -10.55 -8.97 -0.91
C ARG A 46 -9.22 -9.38 -1.53
N TRP A 47 -8.47 -8.42 -2.11
CA TRP A 47 -7.16 -8.67 -2.69
C TRP A 47 -6.20 -9.27 -1.66
N TRP A 48 -6.12 -8.68 -0.46
CA TRP A 48 -5.29 -9.17 0.63
C TRP A 48 -5.66 -10.59 1.04
N LYS A 49 -6.96 -10.87 1.24
CA LYS A 49 -7.44 -12.21 1.62
C LYS A 49 -7.08 -13.26 0.56
N VAL A 50 -7.26 -12.94 -0.72
CA VAL A 50 -6.95 -13.86 -1.82
C VAL A 50 -5.47 -14.22 -1.81
N TRP A 51 -4.58 -13.21 -1.77
CA TRP A 51 -3.15 -13.45 -1.80
C TRP A 51 -2.63 -14.10 -0.51
N PHE A 52 -3.10 -13.66 0.66
CA PHE A 52 -2.73 -14.28 1.93
C PHE A 52 -3.16 -15.76 1.98
N THR A 53 -4.40 -16.06 1.60
CA THR A 53 -4.90 -17.44 1.57
C THR A 53 -4.15 -18.28 0.54
N GLY A 54 -3.90 -17.72 -0.65
CA GLY A 54 -3.14 -18.39 -1.72
C GLY A 54 -1.73 -18.76 -1.28
N TYR A 55 -0.98 -17.83 -0.71
CA TYR A 55 0.36 -18.08 -0.19
C TYR A 55 0.34 -19.08 0.96
N SER A 56 -0.58 -18.94 1.91
CA SER A 56 -0.69 -19.88 3.05
C SER A 56 -1.02 -21.29 2.60
N ALA A 57 -1.96 -21.44 1.68
CA ALA A 57 -2.32 -22.74 1.12
C ALA A 57 -1.15 -23.36 0.33
N ALA A 58 -0.44 -22.57 -0.48
CA ALA A 58 0.74 -23.02 -1.21
C ALA A 58 1.86 -23.43 -0.25
N THR A 59 2.11 -22.67 0.82
CA THR A 59 3.10 -23.00 1.85
C THR A 59 2.80 -24.37 2.49
N VAL A 60 1.54 -24.60 2.88
CA VAL A 60 1.14 -25.87 3.48
C VAL A 60 1.27 -27.03 2.48
N ALA A 61 0.74 -26.87 1.27
CA ALA A 61 0.79 -27.91 0.26
C ALA A 61 2.24 -28.29 -0.12
N GLN A 62 3.07 -27.30 -0.38
CA GLN A 62 4.49 -27.52 -0.70
C GLN A 62 5.26 -28.06 0.50
N GLY A 63 4.96 -27.59 1.71
CA GLY A 63 5.54 -28.12 2.95
C GLY A 63 5.24 -29.61 3.13
N VAL A 64 3.99 -30.02 2.95
CA VAL A 64 3.59 -31.45 3.02
C VAL A 64 4.34 -32.26 1.97
N VAL A 65 4.35 -31.84 0.71
CA VAL A 65 5.07 -32.56 -0.35
C VAL A 65 6.56 -32.63 -0.06
N SER A 66 7.17 -31.60 0.50
CA SER A 66 8.58 -31.55 0.83
C SER A 66 8.99 -32.57 1.89
N ILE A 67 8.09 -32.94 2.81
CA ILE A 67 8.39 -33.95 3.87
C ILE A 67 7.96 -35.36 3.50
N THR A 68 7.01 -35.53 2.57
CA THR A 68 6.48 -36.86 2.20
C THR A 68 7.08 -37.44 0.92
N SER A 69 7.69 -36.60 0.07
CA SER A 69 8.27 -37.06 -1.21
C SER A 69 9.56 -37.85 -1.00
N GLU A 70 9.69 -38.95 -1.69
CA GLU A 70 10.93 -39.73 -1.77
C GLU A 70 11.92 -39.16 -2.79
N ASP A 71 11.41 -38.43 -3.81
CA ASP A 71 12.24 -37.76 -4.81
C ASP A 71 12.96 -36.55 -4.19
N LYS A 72 14.28 -36.64 -4.15
CA LYS A 72 15.14 -35.58 -3.61
C LYS A 72 14.94 -34.23 -4.31
N THR A 73 14.78 -34.26 -5.62
CA THR A 73 14.62 -33.07 -6.44
C THR A 73 13.31 -32.35 -6.11
N LEU A 74 12.21 -33.11 -6.15
CA LEU A 74 10.89 -32.61 -5.79
C LEU A 74 10.85 -32.10 -4.36
N ARG A 75 11.47 -32.81 -3.42
CA ARG A 75 11.55 -32.39 -2.02
C ARG A 75 12.25 -31.04 -1.85
N GLN A 76 13.38 -30.84 -2.56
CA GLN A 76 14.12 -29.57 -2.53
C GLN A 76 13.30 -28.41 -3.15
N ASP A 77 12.69 -28.65 -4.30
CA ASP A 77 11.86 -27.65 -4.97
C ASP A 77 10.66 -27.24 -4.10
N MET A 78 10.00 -28.22 -3.48
CA MET A 78 8.85 -27.96 -2.60
C MET A 78 9.26 -27.29 -1.28
N ALA A 79 10.39 -27.65 -0.70
CA ALA A 79 10.90 -26.96 0.49
C ALA A 79 11.22 -25.48 0.21
N LEU A 80 11.88 -25.20 -0.92
CA LEU A 80 12.19 -23.84 -1.33
C LEU A 80 10.93 -23.06 -1.70
N GLY A 81 9.99 -23.70 -2.39
CA GLY A 81 8.68 -23.11 -2.69
C GLY A 81 7.88 -22.78 -1.42
N ALA A 82 7.87 -23.70 -0.43
CA ALA A 82 7.23 -23.45 0.86
C ALA A 82 7.87 -22.27 1.59
N ALA A 83 9.20 -22.15 1.56
CA ALA A 83 9.91 -21.03 2.18
C ALA A 83 9.58 -19.69 1.48
N THR A 84 9.56 -19.65 0.15
CA THR A 84 9.24 -18.41 -0.60
C THR A 84 7.77 -17.99 -0.46
N THR A 85 6.85 -18.96 -0.47
CA THR A 85 5.41 -18.65 -0.24
C THR A 85 5.13 -18.27 1.22
N LEU A 86 5.87 -18.83 2.19
CA LEU A 86 5.81 -18.38 3.58
C LEU A 86 6.29 -16.94 3.73
N LEU A 87 7.37 -16.54 3.05
CA LEU A 87 7.81 -15.13 3.01
C LEU A 87 6.75 -14.23 2.38
N GLY A 88 6.06 -14.68 1.35
CA GLY A 88 4.93 -13.98 0.75
C GLY A 88 3.78 -13.78 1.74
N ALA A 89 3.38 -14.85 2.46
CA ALA A 89 2.36 -14.76 3.50
C ALA A 89 2.78 -13.86 4.67
N ALA A 90 4.02 -14.00 5.15
CA ALA A 90 4.58 -13.17 6.23
C ALA A 90 4.63 -11.69 5.82
N GLY A 91 5.01 -11.39 4.58
CA GLY A 91 5.01 -10.05 4.03
C GLY A 91 3.63 -9.38 4.09
N GLN A 92 2.56 -10.14 3.87
CA GLN A 92 1.18 -9.64 4.01
C GLN A 92 0.81 -9.28 5.46
N ILE A 93 1.43 -9.93 6.44
CA ILE A 93 1.19 -9.67 7.87
C ILE A 93 2.07 -8.51 8.36
N ILE A 94 3.36 -8.50 7.98
CA ILE A 94 4.35 -7.51 8.43
C ILE A 94 4.09 -6.14 7.80
N SER A 95 3.65 -6.10 6.55
CA SER A 95 3.19 -4.90 5.86
C SER A 95 1.67 -4.91 5.80
N PRO A 96 0.97 -4.68 6.91
CA PRO A 96 -0.48 -4.63 6.90
C PRO A 96 -0.92 -3.53 5.94
N MET A 97 -2.14 -3.70 5.44
CA MET A 97 -2.77 -2.89 4.42
C MET A 97 -2.65 -1.39 4.66
N VAL A 98 -2.51 -1.00 5.91
CA VAL A 98 -2.41 0.39 6.32
C VAL A 98 -1.56 0.45 7.59
N ASP A 99 -0.51 1.25 7.50
CA ASP A 99 0.32 1.57 8.67
C ASP A 99 -0.38 2.70 9.40
N TYR A 100 -1.18 2.34 10.42
CA TYR A 100 -2.00 3.29 11.15
C TYR A 100 -1.42 3.65 12.50
N ASP A 101 -1.62 4.90 12.85
CA ASP A 101 -1.69 5.29 14.25
C ASP A 101 -2.72 4.41 14.98
N SER A 102 -2.41 4.05 16.21
CA SER A 102 -3.06 2.97 16.96
C SER A 102 -4.59 3.05 17.06
N GLU A 103 -5.17 4.25 17.00
CA GLU A 103 -6.62 4.45 17.13
C GLU A 103 -7.38 4.14 15.83
N LEU A 104 -6.84 4.53 14.69
CA LEU A 104 -7.44 4.20 13.40
C LEU A 104 -7.32 2.70 13.09
N ARG A 105 -6.20 2.08 13.51
CA ARG A 105 -6.02 0.62 13.44
C ARG A 105 -7.06 -0.13 14.25
N LYS A 106 -7.41 0.34 15.46
CA LYS A 106 -8.47 -0.24 16.27
C LYS A 106 -9.83 -0.08 15.61
N SER A 107 -10.13 1.11 15.09
CA SER A 107 -11.39 1.38 14.37
C SER A 107 -11.54 0.51 13.13
N LEU A 108 -10.44 0.24 12.41
CA LEU A 108 -10.44 -0.58 11.20
C LEU A 108 -10.32 -2.08 11.47
N ALA A 109 -9.70 -2.51 12.59
CA ALA A 109 -9.73 -3.90 13.02
C ALA A 109 -11.17 -4.37 13.37
N TYR A 110 -12.03 -3.44 13.79
CA TYR A 110 -13.47 -3.66 13.99
C TYR A 110 -14.29 -3.50 12.70
N LEU A 111 -13.68 -3.40 11.52
CA LEU A 111 -14.37 -3.26 10.24
C LEU A 111 -15.29 -4.45 9.88
N LYS A 112 -16.31 -4.60 10.68
CA LYS A 112 -17.64 -4.92 10.18
C LYS A 112 -18.11 -3.68 9.40
N THR A 113 -18.74 -3.89 8.27
CA THR A 113 -19.22 -2.87 7.31
C THR A 113 -19.92 -1.66 7.99
N ASP A 114 -20.52 -1.85 9.14
CA ASP A 114 -21.27 -0.83 9.90
C ASP A 114 -20.35 0.23 10.55
N SER A 115 -19.11 -0.11 10.87
CA SER A 115 -18.17 0.83 11.51
C SER A 115 -17.68 1.93 10.57
N LEU A 116 -17.65 1.69 9.25
CA LEU A 116 -17.27 2.73 8.28
C LEU A 116 -18.30 3.86 8.21
N GLN A 117 -19.57 3.58 8.46
CA GLN A 117 -20.62 4.60 8.38
C GLN A 117 -20.58 5.62 9.52
N SER A 118 -19.91 5.29 10.63
CA SER A 118 -19.80 6.15 11.82
C SER A 118 -18.56 7.05 11.83
N LEU A 119 -17.68 6.97 10.81
CA LEU A 119 -16.46 7.78 10.74
C LEU A 119 -16.78 9.25 10.47
N SER A 120 -15.99 10.14 11.08
CA SER A 120 -16.00 11.57 10.76
C SER A 120 -15.38 11.84 9.39
N ARG A 121 -15.61 13.02 8.84
CA ARG A 121 -15.01 13.47 7.57
C ARG A 121 -13.48 13.33 7.60
N GLY A 122 -12.82 13.89 8.62
CA GLY A 122 -11.35 13.83 8.73
C GLY A 122 -10.81 12.41 8.76
N GLN A 123 -11.52 11.49 9.39
CA GLN A 123 -11.14 10.06 9.39
C GLN A 123 -11.27 9.42 8.00
N TYR A 124 -12.26 9.81 7.18
CA TYR A 124 -12.33 9.35 5.79
C TYR A 124 -11.20 9.90 4.93
N GLU A 125 -10.83 11.17 5.10
CA GLU A 125 -9.71 11.81 4.40
C GLU A 125 -8.39 11.12 4.75
N GLU A 126 -8.13 10.93 6.02
CA GLU A 126 -6.94 10.23 6.52
C GLU A 126 -6.86 8.79 5.97
N LEU A 127 -7.99 8.08 5.95
CA LEU A 127 -8.09 6.75 5.41
C LEU A 127 -7.84 6.73 3.88
N LEU A 128 -8.36 7.71 3.14
CA LEU A 128 -8.10 7.83 1.71
C LEU A 128 -6.62 8.10 1.43
N ILE A 129 -5.99 8.99 2.19
CA ILE A 129 -4.55 9.29 2.08
C ILE A 129 -3.73 8.02 2.36
N ALA A 130 -4.05 7.31 3.43
CA ALA A 130 -3.35 6.08 3.80
C ALA A 130 -3.48 5.00 2.72
N LEU A 131 -4.68 4.80 2.15
CA LEU A 131 -4.91 3.86 1.06
C LEU A 131 -4.14 4.27 -0.20
N ALA A 132 -4.18 5.56 -0.58
CA ALA A 132 -3.46 6.07 -1.75
C ALA A 132 -1.94 5.92 -1.60
N THR A 133 -1.40 6.23 -0.43
CA THR A 133 0.02 6.04 -0.11
C THR A 133 0.40 4.57 -0.25
N ARG A 134 -0.40 3.68 0.32
CA ARG A 134 -0.16 2.24 0.24
C ARG A 134 -0.21 1.69 -1.19
N GLU A 135 -1.17 2.13 -1.99
CA GLU A 135 -1.24 1.76 -3.41
C GLU A 135 0.00 2.22 -4.18
N LYS A 136 0.45 3.45 -3.94
CA LYS A 136 1.65 4.01 -4.57
C LYS A 136 2.92 3.26 -4.15
N GLU A 137 3.08 2.98 -2.87
CA GLU A 137 4.23 2.23 -2.35
C GLU A 137 4.23 0.78 -2.84
N GLY A 138 3.08 0.12 -2.84
CA GLY A 138 2.93 -1.26 -3.28
C GLY A 138 3.29 -1.49 -4.75
N ARG A 139 3.24 -0.45 -5.57
CA ARG A 139 3.65 -0.47 -6.99
C ARG A 139 4.93 0.33 -7.26
N SER A 140 5.66 0.70 -6.22
CA SER A 140 6.92 1.42 -6.38
C SER A 140 8.01 0.52 -6.97
N TRP A 141 9.01 1.11 -7.62
CA TRP A 141 10.17 0.37 -8.11
C TRP A 141 10.88 -0.42 -7.00
N LYS A 142 10.82 0.07 -5.76
CA LYS A 142 11.39 -0.61 -4.58
C LYS A 142 10.72 -1.95 -4.33
N THR A 143 9.41 -2.03 -4.47
CA THR A 143 8.64 -3.26 -4.32
C THR A 143 9.02 -4.28 -5.39
N HIS A 144 9.10 -3.86 -6.66
CA HIS A 144 9.58 -4.72 -7.75
C HIS A 144 11.02 -5.17 -7.54
N ALA A 145 11.92 -4.27 -7.14
CA ALA A 145 13.32 -4.61 -6.88
C ALA A 145 13.46 -5.61 -5.73
N THR A 146 12.71 -5.43 -4.64
CA THR A 146 12.71 -6.37 -3.50
C THR A 146 12.19 -7.73 -3.92
N ALA A 147 11.07 -7.79 -4.65
CA ALA A 147 10.52 -9.03 -5.19
C ALA A 147 11.52 -9.73 -6.12
N CYS A 148 12.14 -8.98 -7.02
CA CYS A 148 13.18 -9.50 -7.92
C CYS A 148 14.38 -10.08 -7.14
N ALA A 149 14.86 -9.39 -6.10
CA ALA A 149 15.98 -9.85 -5.28
C ALA A 149 15.68 -11.17 -4.55
N VAL A 150 14.48 -11.30 -3.96
CA VAL A 150 14.03 -12.54 -3.29
C VAL A 150 13.94 -13.68 -4.30
N ASN A 151 13.33 -13.43 -5.45
CA ASN A 151 13.16 -14.43 -6.51
C ASN A 151 14.50 -14.87 -7.11
N LEU A 152 15.42 -13.91 -7.31
CA LEU A 152 16.79 -14.20 -7.74
C LEU A 152 17.52 -15.07 -6.71
N GLY A 153 17.38 -14.76 -5.42
CA GLY A 153 17.91 -15.59 -4.34
C GLY A 153 17.41 -17.03 -4.42
N SER A 154 16.11 -17.23 -4.65
CA SER A 154 15.51 -18.56 -4.82
C SER A 154 16.09 -19.29 -6.06
N GLY A 155 16.23 -18.60 -7.18
CA GLY A 155 16.86 -19.18 -8.38
C GLY A 155 18.31 -19.58 -8.16
N LEU A 156 19.08 -18.74 -7.45
CA LEU A 156 20.48 -19.02 -7.09
C LEU A 156 20.61 -20.23 -6.14
N ILE A 157 19.71 -20.36 -5.16
CA ILE A 157 19.67 -21.52 -4.26
C ILE A 157 19.40 -22.79 -5.07
N THR A 158 18.48 -22.77 -6.04
CA THR A 158 18.22 -23.89 -6.92
C THR A 158 19.46 -24.27 -7.73
N TRP A 159 20.10 -23.30 -8.38
CA TRP A 159 21.29 -23.54 -9.21
C TRP A 159 22.50 -23.93 -8.40
N LEU A 160 22.94 -23.07 -7.48
CA LEU A 160 24.22 -23.24 -6.77
C LEU A 160 24.06 -24.06 -5.50
N GLY A 161 23.00 -23.86 -4.72
CA GLY A 161 22.76 -24.53 -3.45
C GLY A 161 22.40 -26.00 -3.63
N PHE A 162 21.45 -26.29 -4.52
CA PHE A 162 21.03 -27.66 -4.84
C PHE A 162 21.86 -28.32 -5.93
N LYS A 163 22.86 -27.59 -6.48
CA LYS A 163 23.74 -28.07 -7.57
C LYS A 163 22.95 -28.52 -8.81
N ARG A 164 21.88 -27.81 -9.12
CA ARG A 164 21.04 -28.06 -10.30
C ARG A 164 21.60 -27.31 -11.52
N THR A 165 20.96 -27.49 -12.66
CA THR A 165 21.36 -26.75 -13.87
C THR A 165 21.03 -25.26 -13.74
N PHE A 166 21.74 -24.40 -14.45
CA PHE A 166 21.41 -22.97 -14.58
C PHE A 166 19.96 -22.77 -15.08
N LYS A 167 19.51 -23.66 -16.01
CA LYS A 167 18.14 -23.62 -16.52
C LYS A 167 17.10 -23.82 -15.42
N ASP A 168 17.34 -24.75 -14.48
CA ASP A 168 16.42 -25.00 -13.36
C ASP A 168 16.34 -23.77 -12.45
N GLY A 169 17.50 -23.14 -12.15
CA GLY A 169 17.54 -21.89 -11.38
C GLY A 169 16.81 -20.73 -12.07
N LEU A 170 17.01 -20.59 -13.37
CA LEU A 170 16.32 -19.57 -14.18
C LEU A 170 14.81 -19.82 -14.22
N GLN A 171 14.39 -21.07 -14.36
CA GLN A 171 12.96 -21.43 -14.36
C GLN A 171 12.31 -21.13 -13.00
N ASN A 172 12.98 -21.46 -11.89
CA ASN A 172 12.51 -21.13 -10.55
C ASN A 172 12.37 -19.61 -10.36
N PHE A 173 13.41 -18.84 -10.73
CA PHE A 173 13.36 -17.37 -10.73
C PHE A 173 12.19 -16.83 -11.53
N ALA A 174 12.01 -17.30 -12.76
CA ALA A 174 10.96 -16.81 -13.66
C ALA A 174 9.55 -17.09 -13.12
N LEU A 175 9.31 -18.32 -12.62
CA LEU A 175 8.01 -18.70 -12.05
C LEU A 175 7.67 -17.86 -10.81
N ASN A 176 8.60 -17.70 -9.88
CA ASN A 176 8.39 -16.88 -8.70
C ASN A 176 8.18 -15.40 -9.07
N THR A 177 8.91 -14.88 -10.06
CA THR A 177 8.75 -13.52 -10.55
C THR A 177 7.36 -13.30 -11.14
N VAL A 178 6.86 -14.22 -11.96
CA VAL A 178 5.48 -14.13 -12.51
C VAL A 178 4.46 -14.05 -11.37
N VAL A 179 4.57 -14.87 -10.34
CA VAL A 179 3.63 -14.88 -9.21
C VAL A 179 3.68 -13.55 -8.45
N THR A 180 4.87 -13.05 -8.12
CA THR A 180 5.03 -11.79 -7.38
C THR A 180 4.61 -10.57 -8.20
N GLU A 181 4.90 -10.56 -9.49
CA GLU A 181 4.43 -9.49 -10.38
C GLU A 181 2.91 -9.50 -10.53
N LEU A 182 2.28 -10.67 -10.66
CA LEU A 182 0.81 -10.77 -10.65
C LEU A 182 0.21 -10.22 -9.36
N GLN A 183 0.83 -10.48 -8.21
CA GLN A 183 0.41 -9.90 -6.94
C GLN A 183 0.47 -8.38 -6.98
N ILE A 184 1.59 -7.79 -7.40
CA ILE A 184 1.80 -6.35 -7.47
C ILE A 184 0.81 -5.70 -8.45
N TRP A 185 0.66 -6.27 -9.65
CA TRP A 185 -0.19 -5.71 -10.70
C TRP A 185 -1.69 -5.86 -10.43
N THR A 186 -2.10 -6.88 -9.66
CA THR A 186 -3.50 -7.06 -9.27
C THR A 186 -3.91 -6.23 -8.05
N GLN A 187 -2.98 -5.50 -7.44
CA GLN A 187 -3.30 -4.59 -6.34
C GLN A 187 -4.27 -3.49 -6.82
N PRO A 188 -5.30 -3.13 -6.03
CA PRO A 188 -6.17 -1.99 -6.33
C PRO A 188 -5.38 -0.69 -6.50
N ILE A 189 -5.86 0.22 -7.37
CA ILE A 189 -5.19 1.50 -7.69
C ILE A 189 -6.13 2.70 -7.70
N ARG A 190 -7.33 2.56 -7.19
CA ARG A 190 -8.36 3.60 -7.29
C ARG A 190 -8.23 4.67 -6.21
N ALA A 191 -7.61 4.34 -5.07
CA ALA A 191 -7.45 5.29 -3.98
C ALA A 191 -6.53 6.45 -4.38
N VAL A 192 -5.46 6.20 -5.14
CA VAL A 192 -4.60 7.27 -5.69
C VAL A 192 -5.40 8.24 -6.55
N LYS A 193 -6.18 7.72 -7.51
CA LYS A 193 -7.02 8.55 -8.38
C LYS A 193 -8.12 9.29 -7.63
N ALA A 194 -8.66 8.68 -6.58
CA ALA A 194 -9.68 9.30 -5.74
C ALA A 194 -9.08 10.43 -4.91
N TYR A 195 -7.89 10.23 -4.37
CA TYR A 195 -7.16 11.25 -3.62
C TYR A 195 -6.78 12.44 -4.50
N GLU A 196 -6.26 12.19 -5.70
CA GLU A 196 -5.94 13.26 -6.67
C GLU A 196 -7.17 14.11 -7.02
N ARG A 197 -8.33 13.49 -7.23
CA ARG A 197 -9.58 14.22 -7.46
C ARG A 197 -10.02 15.01 -6.23
N TYR A 198 -9.91 14.40 -5.05
CA TYR A 198 -10.32 15.03 -3.80
C TYR A 198 -9.45 16.24 -3.47
N SER A 199 -8.12 16.13 -3.64
CA SER A 199 -7.20 17.26 -3.41
C SER A 199 -7.42 18.40 -4.41
N ALA A 200 -7.69 18.11 -5.68
CA ALA A 200 -7.99 19.13 -6.68
C ALA A 200 -9.24 19.96 -6.33
N LEU A 201 -10.27 19.35 -5.74
CA LEU A 201 -11.47 20.07 -5.29
C LEU A 201 -11.20 20.99 -4.10
N GLY A 202 -10.24 20.64 -3.23
CA GLY A 202 -9.83 21.48 -2.09
C GLY A 202 -8.96 22.67 -2.51
N ASP A 203 -8.17 22.52 -3.55
CA ASP A 203 -7.30 23.58 -4.08
C ASP A 203 -8.10 24.66 -4.81
N ASP A 204 -9.21 24.33 -5.45
CA ASP A 204 -10.09 25.30 -6.12
C ASP A 204 -10.77 26.27 -5.14
N GLU A 205 -11.01 25.88 -3.89
CA GLU A 205 -11.56 26.76 -2.84
C GLU A 205 -10.49 27.67 -2.19
N GLN A 206 -9.20 27.32 -2.26
CA GLN A 206 -8.10 28.12 -1.69
C GLN A 206 -7.30 28.90 -2.71
N SER A 207 -7.45 28.67 -3.99
CA SER A 207 -6.64 29.28 -5.04
C SER A 207 -7.26 30.58 -5.56
N THR A 208 -7.04 31.66 -4.82
CA THR A 208 -6.95 33.00 -5.42
C THR A 208 -5.55 33.30 -5.99
N ASN A 209 -4.64 32.34 -5.96
CA ASN A 209 -3.33 32.44 -6.59
C ASN A 209 -3.28 31.63 -7.88
N PRO A 210 -2.76 32.20 -8.98
CA PRO A 210 -2.59 31.45 -10.23
C PRO A 210 -1.69 30.24 -10.01
N PRO A 211 -1.98 29.09 -10.65
CA PRO A 211 -1.18 27.88 -10.50
C PRO A 211 0.26 28.18 -10.92
N GLY A 212 1.19 27.95 -10.00
CA GLY A 212 2.60 27.92 -10.34
C GLY A 212 2.86 26.91 -11.44
N THR A 213 3.63 27.26 -12.43
CA THR A 213 4.04 26.42 -13.54
C THR A 213 4.79 25.21 -12.99
N TYR A 214 4.13 24.07 -12.88
CA TYR A 214 4.81 22.80 -12.59
C TYR A 214 5.23 22.19 -13.93
N SER A 215 6.51 21.88 -14.09
CA SER A 215 6.95 21.06 -15.22
C SER A 215 6.48 19.62 -15.01
N GLU A 216 5.56 19.20 -15.81
CA GLU A 216 5.03 17.84 -15.80
C GLU A 216 5.70 17.03 -16.93
N TRP A 217 6.29 15.90 -16.57
CA TRP A 217 6.82 14.96 -17.55
C TRP A 217 5.96 13.70 -17.59
N ASN A 218 5.68 13.23 -18.77
CA ASN A 218 4.87 12.04 -19.02
C ASN A 218 5.59 11.12 -20.00
N ILE A 219 5.62 9.83 -19.67
CA ILE A 219 6.13 8.77 -20.56
C ILE A 219 4.98 7.82 -20.86
N SER A 220 4.65 7.71 -22.15
CA SER A 220 3.68 6.74 -22.63
C SER A 220 4.38 5.71 -23.49
N VAL A 221 4.17 4.41 -23.18
CA VAL A 221 4.73 3.29 -23.94
C VAL A 221 3.59 2.59 -24.69
N TYR A 222 3.77 2.33 -25.99
CA TYR A 222 2.83 1.61 -26.83
C TYR A 222 3.58 0.64 -27.74
N PRO A 223 2.90 -0.38 -28.29
CA PRO A 223 3.54 -1.30 -29.23
C PRO A 223 4.13 -0.55 -30.42
N GLY A 224 5.45 -0.53 -30.52
CA GLY A 224 6.19 0.14 -31.61
C GLY A 224 6.85 1.46 -31.22
N GLY A 225 6.76 1.94 -29.96
CA GLY A 225 7.44 3.15 -29.54
C GLY A 225 7.12 3.64 -28.13
N PHE A 226 7.74 4.75 -27.79
CA PHE A 226 7.40 5.51 -26.58
C PHE A 226 7.30 7.00 -26.90
N THR A 227 6.50 7.70 -26.15
CA THR A 227 6.41 9.17 -26.21
C THR A 227 6.85 9.73 -24.86
N PHE A 228 7.75 10.70 -24.93
CA PHE A 228 8.14 11.54 -23.79
C PHE A 228 7.59 12.93 -24.02
N SER A 229 6.77 13.45 -23.10
CA SER A 229 6.29 14.82 -23.12
C SER A 229 6.68 15.56 -21.86
N LEU A 230 7.15 16.77 -22.03
CA LEU A 230 7.49 17.70 -20.97
C LEU A 230 6.67 18.97 -21.18
N THR A 231 5.81 19.30 -20.24
CA THR A 231 5.02 20.52 -20.23
C THR A 231 5.63 21.50 -19.24
N PHE A 232 5.88 22.73 -19.71
CA PHE A 232 6.47 23.81 -18.90
C PHE A 232 5.41 24.81 -18.47
#